data_cbb3317aabd612618a6a5618a4e47e8d
#
_entry.id   cbb3317aabd612618a6a5618a4e47e8d
#
_cell.length_a   1.000
_cell.length_b   1.000
_cell.length_c   1.000
_cell.angle_alpha   90.00
_cell.angle_beta   90.00
_cell.angle_gamma   90.00
#
_symmetry.space_group_name_H-M   'P 1'
#
loop_
_entity.id
_entity.type
_entity.pdbx_description
1 polymer ?
#
loop_
_entity_poly.entity_id
_entity_poly.type
_entity_poly.pdbx_seq_one_letter_code
_entity_poly.pdbx_strand_id
1 'polypeptide(L)'
;MYWDFGIGQMGDMGSHTMDIVWNVMDAGLPTSIKSSSTEQFNPDVTPVNLTMSVMLPANDWRDEIRCSWFQGGAMPKSPLHWIDLNKVGHGAMFKGDKGFVVADFTKRLIIPNGRTGDMTYYKPRSEDQLTDDLGNFQKDWTNACKNGKPADTACNFEYSANMIENMCLGLAAFR
;
A
#
# COMPACT_ATOMS: atom_id res chain seq x y z
N MET A 1 -5.13 18.00 9.63
CA MET A 1 -4.35 17.66 10.86
C MET A 1 -3.17 18.61 10.95
N TYR A 2 -2.82 19.08 12.14
CA TYR A 2 -1.63 19.92 12.34
C TYR A 2 -0.37 19.08 12.33
N TRP A 3 0.69 19.60 11.70
CA TRP A 3 1.99 18.89 11.59
C TRP A 3 2.59 18.53 12.94
N ASP A 4 2.37 19.34 13.98
CA ASP A 4 2.88 19.09 15.33
C ASP A 4 2.31 17.83 15.99
N PHE A 5 1.16 17.33 15.49
CA PHE A 5 0.45 16.19 16.08
C PHE A 5 0.41 14.97 15.18
N GLY A 6 1.00 15.03 14.00
CA GLY A 6 1.07 13.89 13.08
C GLY A 6 1.15 14.29 11.61
N ILE A 7 1.26 13.28 10.77
CA ILE A 7 1.52 13.43 9.35
C ILE A 7 0.27 13.21 8.46
N GLY A 8 -0.90 13.45 9.03
CA GLY A 8 -2.18 13.42 8.30
C GLY A 8 -2.64 12.03 7.90
N GLN A 9 -3.45 11.97 6.84
CA GLN A 9 -4.05 10.72 6.36
C GLN A 9 -3.00 9.71 5.91
N MET A 10 -1.87 10.17 5.36
CA MET A 10 -0.77 9.28 4.99
C MET A 10 -0.18 8.58 6.22
N GLY A 11 -0.05 9.26 7.36
CA GLY A 11 0.41 8.64 8.60
C GLY A 11 -0.60 7.70 9.22
N ASP A 12 -1.87 8.08 9.19
CA ASP A 12 -2.96 7.30 9.75
C ASP A 12 -3.25 6.04 8.89
N MET A 13 -3.73 6.25 7.68
CA MET A 13 -4.15 5.15 6.81
C MET A 13 -3.05 4.59 5.91
N GLY A 14 -1.96 5.32 5.74
CA GLY A 14 -0.86 4.88 4.90
C GLY A 14 -0.23 3.58 5.41
N SER A 15 -0.01 3.45 6.72
CA SER A 15 0.53 2.23 7.32
C SER A 15 -0.33 1.00 7.04
N HIS A 16 -1.65 1.16 6.95
CA HIS A 16 -2.56 0.06 6.63
C HIS A 16 -2.59 -0.27 5.13
N THR A 17 -2.73 0.76 4.30
CA THR A 17 -2.93 0.57 2.85
C THR A 17 -1.62 0.31 2.12
N MET A 18 -0.53 0.98 2.52
CA MET A 18 0.80 0.77 1.94
C MET A 18 1.34 -0.62 2.27
N ASP A 19 0.97 -1.19 3.42
CA ASP A 19 1.37 -2.54 3.81
C ASP A 19 0.95 -3.59 2.77
N ILE A 20 -0.24 -3.44 2.18
CA ILE A 20 -0.69 -4.32 1.09
C ILE A 20 0.31 -4.29 -0.08
N VAL A 21 0.76 -3.10 -0.46
CA VAL A 21 1.71 -2.94 -1.57
C VAL A 21 3.11 -3.35 -1.14
N TRP A 22 3.54 -2.93 0.04
CA TRP A 22 4.89 -3.16 0.56
C TRP A 22 5.20 -4.65 0.68
N ASN A 23 4.28 -5.40 1.26
CA ASN A 23 4.40 -6.84 1.42
C ASN A 23 4.32 -7.57 0.07
N VAL A 24 3.28 -7.32 -0.74
CA VAL A 24 3.05 -8.03 -2.00
C VAL A 24 4.17 -7.80 -3.01
N MET A 25 4.74 -6.59 -3.02
CA MET A 25 5.80 -6.23 -3.97
C MET A 25 7.21 -6.45 -3.43
N ASP A 26 7.35 -6.92 -2.21
CA ASP A 26 8.65 -7.02 -1.53
C ASP A 26 9.43 -5.72 -1.71
N ALA A 27 8.84 -4.64 -1.23
CA ALA A 27 9.30 -3.30 -1.53
C ALA A 27 10.47 -2.89 -0.61
N GLY A 28 11.44 -2.22 -1.19
CA GLY A 28 12.52 -1.54 -0.48
C GLY A 28 12.33 -0.01 -0.50
N LEU A 29 13.27 0.71 0.10
CA LEU A 29 13.26 2.17 0.07
C LEU A 29 13.36 2.68 -1.38
N PRO A 30 12.65 3.77 -1.72
CA PRO A 30 12.56 4.25 -3.09
C PRO A 30 13.84 4.91 -3.58
N THR A 31 14.10 4.82 -4.88
CA THR A 31 15.22 5.50 -5.55
C THR A 31 14.88 6.95 -5.90
N SER A 32 13.60 7.28 -6.02
CA SER A 32 13.12 8.66 -6.25
C SER A 32 11.70 8.84 -5.75
N ILE A 33 11.39 10.07 -5.33
CA ILE A 33 10.07 10.45 -4.81
C ILE A 33 9.65 11.78 -5.39
N LYS A 34 8.35 11.88 -5.71
CA LYS A 34 7.69 13.14 -6.07
C LYS A 34 6.35 13.19 -5.37
N SER A 35 6.02 14.36 -4.83
CA SER A 35 4.72 14.61 -4.23
C SER A 35 4.12 15.91 -4.78
N SER A 36 2.80 15.95 -4.85
CA SER A 36 2.04 17.12 -5.30
C SER A 36 0.68 17.16 -4.62
N SER A 37 0.14 18.36 -4.49
CA SER A 37 -1.22 18.62 -4.03
C SER A 37 -1.86 19.68 -4.92
N THR A 38 -3.17 19.66 -5.03
CA THR A 38 -3.94 20.75 -5.63
C THR A 38 -4.21 21.88 -4.63
N GLU A 39 -3.92 21.65 -3.35
CA GLU A 39 -4.06 22.64 -2.30
C GLU A 39 -2.82 23.52 -2.21
N GLN A 40 -3.02 24.76 -1.80
CA GLN A 40 -1.91 25.64 -1.46
C GLN A 40 -1.19 25.10 -0.22
N PHE A 41 0.13 25.11 -0.24
CA PHE A 41 0.94 24.70 0.89
C PHE A 41 0.58 25.51 2.16
N ASN A 42 0.36 24.81 3.25
CA ASN A 42 0.15 25.42 4.57
C ASN A 42 1.23 24.89 5.54
N PRO A 43 1.99 25.78 6.18
CA PRO A 43 3.07 25.37 7.08
C PRO A 43 2.59 24.67 8.35
N ASP A 44 1.34 24.90 8.75
CA ASP A 44 0.79 24.39 10.02
C ASP A 44 -0.02 23.12 9.85
N VAL A 45 -0.57 22.86 8.66
CA VAL A 45 -1.56 21.80 8.42
C VAL A 45 -1.14 20.89 7.26
N THR A 46 -1.29 19.60 7.48
CA THR A 46 -1.06 18.58 6.43
C THR A 46 -2.08 18.73 5.30
N PRO A 47 -1.71 18.47 4.03
CA PRO A 47 -2.66 18.54 2.92
C PRO A 47 -3.75 17.47 3.06
N VAL A 48 -4.97 17.81 2.74
CA VAL A 48 -6.07 16.85 2.58
C VAL A 48 -5.88 16.08 1.27
N ASN A 49 -5.66 16.84 0.18
CA ASN A 49 -5.36 16.25 -1.14
C ASN A 49 -3.84 16.08 -1.30
N LEU A 50 -3.40 14.86 -1.56
CA LEU A 50 -2.00 14.58 -1.86
C LEU A 50 -1.90 13.42 -2.85
N THR A 51 -1.01 13.60 -3.82
CA THR A 51 -0.53 12.51 -4.68
C THR A 51 0.98 12.37 -4.48
N MET A 52 1.42 11.17 -4.12
CA MET A 52 2.84 10.80 -4.08
C MET A 52 3.13 9.77 -5.16
N SER A 53 4.28 9.83 -5.77
CA SER A 53 4.80 8.82 -6.70
C SER A 53 6.24 8.51 -6.34
N VAL A 54 6.53 7.24 -6.14
CA VAL A 54 7.85 6.73 -5.80
C VAL A 54 8.29 5.69 -6.81
N MET A 55 9.58 5.60 -7.06
CA MET A 55 10.18 4.51 -7.80
C MET A 55 10.78 3.51 -6.83
N LEU A 56 10.23 2.31 -6.78
CA LEU A 56 10.72 1.21 -5.97
C LEU A 56 11.76 0.44 -6.79
N PRO A 57 12.95 0.17 -6.25
CA PRO A 57 14.00 -0.52 -6.97
C PRO A 57 13.57 -1.91 -7.42
N ALA A 58 14.24 -2.44 -8.45
CA ALA A 58 14.14 -3.84 -8.83
C ALA A 58 14.57 -4.76 -7.66
N ASN A 59 14.02 -5.96 -7.64
CA ASN A 59 14.44 -7.01 -6.73
C ASN A 59 14.62 -8.34 -7.49
N ASP A 60 14.78 -9.46 -6.80
CA ASP A 60 15.11 -10.76 -7.43
C ASP A 60 14.06 -11.29 -8.40
N TRP A 61 12.81 -10.80 -8.33
CA TRP A 61 11.71 -11.35 -9.13
C TRP A 61 10.94 -10.31 -9.96
N ARG A 62 11.21 -9.02 -9.78
CA ARG A 62 10.56 -7.94 -10.54
C ARG A 62 11.52 -6.81 -10.90
N ASP A 63 11.21 -6.13 -11.98
CA ASP A 63 11.87 -4.88 -12.36
C ASP A 63 11.52 -3.72 -11.43
N GLU A 64 12.17 -2.58 -11.63
CA GLU A 64 11.80 -1.32 -10.99
C GLU A 64 10.34 -0.98 -11.30
N ILE A 65 9.58 -0.57 -10.28
CA ILE A 65 8.17 -0.22 -10.43
C ILE A 65 7.85 1.15 -9.85
N ARG A 66 6.83 1.77 -10.42
CA ARG A 66 6.25 2.98 -9.87
C ARG A 66 5.13 2.61 -8.92
N CYS A 67 5.25 3.05 -7.67
CA CYS A 67 4.16 3.03 -6.70
C CYS A 67 3.63 4.45 -6.51
N SER A 68 2.32 4.61 -6.40
CA SER A 68 1.68 5.92 -6.19
C SER A 68 0.65 5.85 -5.09
N TRP A 69 0.65 6.88 -4.26
CA TRP A 69 -0.35 7.13 -3.22
C TRP A 69 -1.29 8.24 -3.67
N PHE A 70 -2.57 8.09 -3.38
CA PHE A 70 -3.61 9.07 -3.68
C PHE A 70 -4.50 9.25 -2.46
N GLN A 71 -4.79 10.50 -2.08
CA GLN A 71 -5.70 10.82 -0.98
C GLN A 71 -6.48 12.11 -1.24
N GLY A 72 -7.52 12.34 -0.43
CA GLY A 72 -8.30 13.58 -0.44
C GLY A 72 -9.02 13.84 -1.74
N GLY A 73 -9.60 12.80 -2.36
CA GLY A 73 -10.30 12.87 -3.63
C GLY A 73 -9.41 12.71 -4.87
N ALA A 74 -8.09 12.72 -4.72
CA ALA A 74 -7.19 12.28 -5.78
C ALA A 74 -7.33 10.77 -5.96
N MET A 75 -7.48 10.32 -7.21
CA MET A 75 -7.68 8.91 -7.55
C MET A 75 -6.86 8.52 -8.76
N PRO A 76 -6.34 7.30 -8.84
CA PRO A 76 -5.76 6.79 -10.06
C PRO A 76 -6.84 6.61 -11.13
N LYS A 77 -6.40 6.50 -12.39
CA LYS A 77 -7.33 6.15 -13.48
C LYS A 77 -7.87 4.74 -13.26
N SER A 78 -9.20 4.62 -13.27
CA SER A 78 -9.84 3.30 -13.19
C SER A 78 -9.44 2.40 -14.36
N PRO A 79 -9.20 1.11 -14.13
CA PRO A 79 -8.88 0.16 -15.19
C PRO A 79 -10.04 -0.05 -16.17
N LEU A 80 -11.28 0.07 -15.71
CA LEU A 80 -12.50 -0.05 -16.52
C LEU A 80 -13.54 0.99 -16.11
N HIS A 81 -14.33 1.43 -17.07
CA HIS A 81 -15.32 2.50 -16.89
C HIS A 81 -16.41 2.21 -15.85
N TRP A 82 -16.71 0.95 -15.59
CA TRP A 82 -17.71 0.54 -14.61
C TRP A 82 -17.17 0.38 -13.18
N ILE A 83 -15.84 0.47 -13.00
CA ILE A 83 -15.23 0.39 -11.68
C ILE A 83 -15.13 1.80 -11.11
N ASP A 84 -15.87 2.04 -10.06
CA ASP A 84 -15.76 3.27 -9.28
C ASP A 84 -14.78 3.03 -8.12
N LEU A 85 -13.55 3.51 -8.28
CA LEU A 85 -12.51 3.35 -7.27
C LEU A 85 -12.85 4.06 -5.96
N ASN A 86 -13.72 5.08 -5.97
CA ASN A 86 -14.17 5.73 -4.74
C ASN A 86 -14.98 4.78 -3.83
N LYS A 87 -15.59 3.75 -4.41
CA LYS A 87 -16.32 2.73 -3.65
C LYS A 87 -15.42 1.64 -3.07
N VAL A 88 -14.15 1.61 -3.46
CA VAL A 88 -13.15 0.71 -2.87
C VAL A 88 -12.72 1.21 -1.50
N GLY A 89 -12.79 2.53 -1.27
CA GLY A 89 -12.37 3.15 -0.03
C GLY A 89 -10.85 3.12 0.11
N HIS A 90 -10.36 2.40 1.11
CA HIS A 90 -8.91 2.20 1.32
C HIS A 90 -8.48 0.89 0.67
N GLY A 91 -7.62 0.97 -0.32
CA GLY A 91 -7.19 -0.22 -1.05
C GLY A 91 -6.01 0.04 -1.97
N ALA A 92 -5.63 -0.98 -2.70
CA ALA A 92 -4.53 -0.96 -3.64
C ALA A 92 -4.98 -1.41 -5.03
N MET A 93 -4.38 -0.84 -6.06
CA MET A 93 -4.52 -1.28 -7.44
C MET A 93 -3.16 -1.67 -8.00
N PHE A 94 -3.06 -2.89 -8.46
CA PHE A 94 -1.88 -3.42 -9.13
C PHE A 94 -2.15 -3.49 -10.63
N LYS A 95 -1.20 -3.01 -11.42
CA LYS A 95 -1.22 -3.13 -12.87
C LYS A 95 -0.06 -4.00 -13.32
N GLY A 96 -0.37 -5.14 -13.89
CA GLY A 96 0.60 -6.06 -14.46
C GLY A 96 0.43 -6.21 -15.98
N ASP A 97 1.32 -6.99 -16.59
CA ASP A 97 1.29 -7.35 -18.00
C ASP A 97 0.06 -8.18 -18.39
N LYS A 98 -0.51 -8.92 -17.45
CA LYS A 98 -1.69 -9.78 -17.65
C LYS A 98 -3.02 -9.13 -17.28
N GLY A 99 -3.01 -7.97 -16.63
CA GLY A 99 -4.23 -7.29 -16.19
C GLY A 99 -4.06 -6.45 -14.94
N PHE A 100 -5.17 -6.28 -14.24
CA PHE A 100 -5.25 -5.49 -13.01
C PHE A 100 -5.77 -6.33 -11.86
N VAL A 101 -5.30 -6.02 -10.66
CA VAL A 101 -5.91 -6.44 -9.40
C VAL A 101 -6.29 -5.17 -8.64
N VAL A 102 -7.53 -5.06 -8.21
CA VAL A 102 -7.99 -4.00 -7.31
C VAL A 102 -8.44 -4.69 -6.03
N ALA A 103 -7.86 -4.31 -4.92
CA ALA A 103 -8.11 -4.95 -3.63
C ALA A 103 -8.29 -3.92 -2.51
N ASP A 104 -9.17 -4.22 -1.58
CA ASP A 104 -9.22 -3.61 -0.25
C ASP A 104 -8.87 -4.67 0.82
N PHE A 105 -9.15 -4.39 2.08
CA PHE A 105 -8.88 -5.33 3.19
C PHE A 105 -9.77 -6.59 3.18
N THR A 106 -10.84 -6.61 2.39
CA THR A 106 -11.85 -7.67 2.41
C THR A 106 -12.19 -8.23 1.05
N LYS A 107 -12.01 -7.44 -0.01
CA LYS A 107 -12.46 -7.76 -1.36
C LYS A 107 -11.32 -7.58 -2.36
N ARG A 108 -11.45 -8.27 -3.48
CA ARG A 108 -10.58 -8.10 -4.64
C ARG A 108 -11.35 -8.27 -5.94
N LEU A 109 -10.90 -7.54 -6.96
CA LEU A 109 -11.33 -7.69 -8.34
C LEU A 109 -10.11 -8.07 -9.17
N ILE A 110 -10.24 -9.08 -10.01
CA ILE A 110 -9.19 -9.51 -10.95
C ILE A 110 -9.70 -9.25 -12.36
N ILE A 111 -9.00 -8.42 -13.11
CA ILE A 111 -9.42 -7.94 -14.42
C ILE A 111 -8.32 -8.27 -15.43
N PRO A 112 -8.39 -9.42 -16.11
CA PRO A 112 -7.43 -9.78 -17.15
C PRO A 112 -7.48 -8.82 -18.35
N ASN A 113 -6.34 -8.58 -18.99
CA ASN A 113 -6.28 -7.80 -20.22
C ASN A 113 -7.20 -8.39 -21.30
N GLY A 114 -7.85 -7.52 -22.05
CA GLY A 114 -8.80 -7.89 -23.09
C GLY A 114 -10.16 -8.40 -22.60
N ARG A 115 -10.39 -8.40 -21.29
CA ARG A 115 -11.69 -8.72 -20.70
C ARG A 115 -12.30 -7.49 -20.06
N THR A 116 -13.62 -7.40 -20.12
CA THR A 116 -14.40 -6.29 -19.56
C THR A 116 -15.10 -6.65 -18.26
N GLY A 117 -15.10 -7.93 -17.88
CA GLY A 117 -15.73 -8.44 -16.68
C GLY A 117 -14.75 -8.72 -15.56
N ASP A 118 -15.24 -8.65 -14.33
CA ASP A 118 -14.53 -9.15 -13.17
C ASP A 118 -14.38 -10.68 -13.28
N MET A 119 -13.13 -11.12 -13.15
CA MET A 119 -12.75 -12.52 -13.13
C MET A 119 -12.29 -12.93 -11.73
N THR A 120 -12.91 -12.38 -10.69
CA THR A 120 -12.70 -12.79 -9.30
C THR A 120 -13.12 -14.24 -9.09
N TYR A 121 -13.36 -14.92 -10.17
CA TYR A 121 -13.52 -16.34 -10.28
C TYR A 121 -12.24 -17.03 -9.82
N TYR A 122 -12.27 -17.39 -8.61
CA TYR A 122 -11.15 -17.87 -7.84
C TYR A 122 -11.32 -19.37 -7.62
N LYS A 123 -10.42 -20.14 -8.20
CA LYS A 123 -10.25 -21.51 -7.71
C LYS A 123 -9.67 -21.40 -6.31
N PRO A 124 -10.31 -22.01 -5.29
CA PRO A 124 -9.68 -22.17 -4.00
C PRO A 124 -8.27 -22.74 -4.21
N ARG A 125 -7.27 -22.15 -3.58
CA ARG A 125 -5.94 -22.74 -3.55
C ARG A 125 -6.03 -24.02 -2.74
N SER A 126 -5.22 -25.01 -3.07
CA SER A 126 -5.00 -26.16 -2.22
C SER A 126 -4.42 -25.70 -0.87
N GLU A 127 -4.67 -26.45 0.20
CA GLU A 127 -4.25 -26.06 1.56
C GLU A 127 -2.75 -25.80 1.66
N ASP A 128 -1.93 -26.55 0.92
CA ASP A 128 -0.48 -26.37 0.82
C ASP A 128 -0.04 -25.05 0.14
N GLN A 129 -0.94 -24.34 -0.53
CA GLN A 129 -0.72 -23.05 -1.16
C GLN A 129 -1.27 -21.87 -0.35
N LEU A 130 -1.91 -22.14 0.76
CA LEU A 130 -2.34 -21.09 1.68
C LEU A 130 -1.18 -20.75 2.61
N THR A 131 -0.97 -19.46 2.81
CA THR A 131 -0.15 -19.00 3.94
C THR A 131 -0.94 -19.26 5.21
N ASP A 132 -0.23 -19.62 6.28
CA ASP A 132 -0.84 -19.74 7.59
C ASP A 132 -1.65 -18.47 7.92
N ASP A 133 -2.88 -18.67 8.35
CA ASP A 133 -3.66 -17.58 8.90
C ASP A 133 -2.94 -17.10 10.17
N LEU A 134 -2.37 -15.91 10.12
CA LEU A 134 -1.78 -15.27 11.30
C LEU A 134 -2.78 -15.14 12.45
N GLY A 135 -4.08 -15.30 12.17
CA GLY A 135 -5.23 -15.50 13.07
C GLY A 135 -5.28 -14.63 14.32
N ASN A 136 -4.13 -14.31 14.88
CA ASN A 136 -3.98 -13.47 16.07
C ASN A 136 -2.60 -12.81 16.08
N PHE A 137 -2.50 -11.65 15.48
CA PHE A 137 -1.25 -10.89 15.39
C PHE A 137 -0.72 -10.44 16.78
N GLN A 138 -1.58 -10.25 17.79
CA GLN A 138 -1.13 -9.98 19.14
C GLN A 138 -0.43 -11.19 19.75
N LYS A 139 -0.92 -12.39 19.45
CA LYS A 139 -0.28 -13.63 19.90
C LYS A 139 1.05 -13.86 19.17
N ASP A 140 1.11 -13.54 17.89
CA ASP A 140 2.33 -13.56 17.10
C ASP A 140 3.40 -12.67 17.76
N TRP A 141 3.07 -11.41 18.04
CA TRP A 141 3.95 -10.47 18.70
C TRP A 141 4.39 -10.95 20.10
N THR A 142 3.44 -11.43 20.93
CA THR A 142 3.77 -11.90 22.27
C THR A 142 4.64 -13.15 22.26
N ASN A 143 4.47 -14.03 21.28
CA ASN A 143 5.34 -15.22 21.11
C ASN A 143 6.76 -14.82 20.71
N ALA A 144 6.92 -13.88 19.78
CA ALA A 144 8.22 -13.35 19.39
C ALA A 144 8.96 -12.74 20.60
N CYS A 145 8.24 -11.97 21.44
CA CYS A 145 8.78 -11.44 22.69
C CYS A 145 9.25 -12.54 23.64
N LYS A 146 8.42 -13.57 23.86
CA LYS A 146 8.76 -14.69 24.75
C LYS A 146 9.94 -15.51 24.25
N ASN A 147 10.08 -15.66 22.96
CA ASN A 147 11.13 -16.43 22.31
C ASN A 147 12.42 -15.62 22.10
N GLY A 148 12.41 -14.33 22.39
CA GLY A 148 13.53 -13.43 22.13
C GLY A 148 13.88 -13.27 20.65
N LYS A 149 12.90 -13.43 19.76
CA LYS A 149 13.05 -13.38 18.31
C LYS A 149 12.16 -12.30 17.70
N PRO A 150 12.51 -11.03 17.79
CA PRO A 150 11.69 -9.94 17.31
C PRO A 150 11.43 -9.98 15.79
N ALA A 151 12.31 -10.61 15.03
CA ALA A 151 12.15 -10.79 13.59
C ALA A 151 11.08 -11.81 13.20
N ASP A 152 10.62 -12.63 14.13
CA ASP A 152 9.59 -13.66 13.84
C ASP A 152 8.18 -13.05 13.71
N THR A 153 7.98 -11.75 14.00
CA THR A 153 6.69 -11.10 13.77
C THR A 153 6.57 -10.58 12.34
N ALA A 154 5.38 -10.72 11.75
CA ALA A 154 5.09 -10.22 10.41
C ALA A 154 5.33 -8.70 10.27
N CYS A 155 5.02 -7.93 11.32
CA CYS A 155 5.20 -6.48 11.39
C CYS A 155 6.34 -6.10 12.36
N ASN A 156 7.52 -6.68 12.16
CA ASN A 156 8.69 -6.31 12.97
C ASN A 156 9.14 -4.87 12.70
N PHE A 157 9.98 -4.32 13.60
CA PHE A 157 10.40 -2.93 13.51
C PHE A 157 11.18 -2.59 12.23
N GLU A 158 12.00 -3.49 11.72
CA GLU A 158 12.76 -3.25 10.50
C GLU A 158 11.85 -3.11 9.28
N TYR A 159 10.92 -4.05 9.11
CA TYR A 159 9.90 -3.99 8.06
C TYR A 159 9.06 -2.72 8.15
N SER A 160 8.52 -2.45 9.34
CA SER A 160 7.62 -1.30 9.56
C SER A 160 8.34 0.03 9.42
N ALA A 161 9.59 0.14 9.90
CA ALA A 161 10.38 1.37 9.80
C ALA A 161 10.64 1.75 8.34
N ASN A 162 11.08 0.81 7.51
CA ASN A 162 11.33 1.05 6.09
C ASN A 162 10.07 1.48 5.34
N MET A 163 8.93 0.86 5.64
CA MET A 163 7.64 1.25 5.05
C MET A 163 7.22 2.66 5.47
N ILE A 164 7.33 2.98 6.76
CA ILE A 164 6.97 4.30 7.29
C ILE A 164 7.94 5.37 6.78
N GLU A 165 9.23 5.07 6.67
CA GLU A 165 10.21 5.98 6.09
C GLU A 165 9.82 6.38 4.67
N ASN A 166 9.40 5.43 3.84
CA ASN A 166 8.90 5.73 2.49
C ASN A 166 7.74 6.74 2.51
N MET A 167 6.82 6.61 3.48
CA MET A 167 5.69 7.53 3.63
C MET A 167 6.16 8.92 4.11
N CYS A 168 7.07 8.96 5.07
CA CYS A 168 7.66 10.22 5.57
C CYS A 168 8.43 10.96 4.48
N LEU A 169 9.19 10.25 3.66
CA LEU A 169 9.89 10.81 2.50
C LEU A 169 8.92 11.42 1.47
N GLY A 170 7.75 10.79 1.28
CA GLY A 170 6.70 11.35 0.43
C GLY A 170 6.16 12.68 0.93
N LEU A 171 5.99 12.83 2.23
CA LEU A 171 5.58 14.09 2.84
C LEU A 171 6.70 15.13 2.87
N ALA A 172 7.94 14.70 3.09
CA ALA A 172 9.10 15.59 2.99
C ALA A 172 9.26 16.15 1.57
N ALA A 173 8.99 15.33 0.55
CA ALA A 173 9.02 15.79 -0.85
C ALA A 173 7.87 16.76 -1.21
N PHE A 174 6.81 16.81 -0.40
CA PHE A 174 5.72 17.78 -0.54
C PHE A 174 6.06 19.11 0.11
N ARG A 175 6.75 19.12 1.25
CA ARG A 175 7.20 20.32 1.98
C ARG A 175 8.36 21.03 1.31
#